data_4fd770c366eb1f1bd4c75c5bdbfc2d31
#
_entry.id   4fd770c366eb1f1bd4c75c5bdbfc2d31
#
_cell.length_a   1.000
_cell.length_b   1.000
_cell.length_c   1.000
_cell.angle_alpha   90.00
_cell.angle_beta   90.00
_cell.angle_gamma   90.00
#
_symmetry.space_group_name_H-M   'P 1'
#
loop_
_entity.id
_entity.type
_entity.pdbx_description
1 polymer ?
#
loop_
_entity_poly.entity_id
_entity_poly.type
_entity_poly.pdbx_seq_one_letter_code
_entity_poly.pdbx_strand_id
1 'polypeptide(L)'
;MSASAGHSLAKRSPIATRVAEASLELVRDALLRELERGGQSYYVHNRVESIEAAAAQIRTLVPDARVVVGHGQMEERALERVMGEFVRGESDVLVCTTIIESGLDIPNANTIIIDRADTLGLAQLYQLRGRVGRSSRRAYAYLLYRRRERMSEDAKFALGY
;
A
#
# COMPACT_ATOMS: atom_id res chain seq x y z
N MET A 1 7.15 36.84 6.87
CA MET A 1 8.22 36.05 6.38
C MET A 1 7.70 34.76 5.74
N SER A 2 8.25 34.41 4.63
CA SER A 2 7.81 33.22 3.91
C SER A 2 8.17 31.91 4.61
N ALA A 3 8.63 31.98 5.85
CA ALA A 3 9.05 30.81 6.60
C ALA A 3 7.98 29.74 6.66
N SER A 4 6.69 30.14 6.73
CA SER A 4 5.63 29.14 6.80
C SER A 4 5.52 28.33 5.51
N ALA A 5 5.62 28.96 4.35
CA ALA A 5 5.56 28.24 3.08
C ALA A 5 6.79 27.35 2.87
N GLY A 6 7.98 27.89 3.09
CA GLY A 6 9.19 27.12 2.99
C GLY A 6 9.24 26.01 4.06
N HIS A 7 8.71 26.34 5.23
CA HIS A 7 8.65 25.39 6.31
C HIS A 7 7.69 24.23 5.99
N SER A 8 6.56 24.52 5.35
CA SER A 8 5.61 23.50 4.94
C SER A 8 6.25 22.52 3.95
N LEU A 9 7.00 23.04 2.97
CA LEU A 9 7.70 22.20 2.03
C LEU A 9 8.82 21.40 2.69
N ALA A 10 9.53 22.01 3.63
CA ALA A 10 10.61 21.35 4.34
C ALA A 10 10.13 20.23 5.25
N LYS A 11 8.85 20.29 5.69
CA LYS A 11 8.28 19.26 6.56
C LYS A 11 7.94 17.97 5.84
N ARG A 12 7.79 18.01 4.52
CA ARG A 12 7.50 16.79 3.76
C ARG A 12 8.78 15.99 3.61
N SER A 13 8.78 14.83 4.22
CA SER A 13 9.90 13.90 4.09
C SER A 13 9.92 13.31 2.68
N PRO A 14 11.10 13.10 2.10
CA PRO A 14 11.18 12.34 0.86
C PRO A 14 10.61 10.96 1.07
N ILE A 15 9.99 10.42 0.03
CA ILE A 15 9.46 9.06 0.07
C ILE A 15 10.58 8.11 -0.34
N ALA A 16 10.96 7.22 0.57
CA ALA A 16 11.93 6.19 0.26
C ALA A 16 11.24 5.12 -0.59
N THR A 17 11.59 5.06 -1.86
CA THR A 17 10.97 4.14 -2.81
C THR A 17 11.89 2.96 -3.08
N ARG A 18 11.36 1.76 -2.95
CA ARG A 18 12.09 0.53 -3.25
C ARG A 18 11.32 -0.30 -4.24
N VAL A 19 11.99 -0.69 -5.32
CA VAL A 19 11.47 -1.64 -6.30
C VAL A 19 12.10 -2.98 -5.97
N ALA A 20 11.30 -4.00 -5.75
CA ALA A 20 11.82 -5.30 -5.31
C ALA A 20 10.96 -6.44 -5.79
N GLU A 21 11.56 -7.62 -5.84
CA GLU A 21 10.82 -8.85 -6.08
C GLU A 21 9.87 -9.11 -4.93
N ALA A 22 8.66 -9.54 -5.24
CA ALA A 22 7.65 -9.83 -4.23
C ALA A 22 8.13 -10.93 -3.29
N SER A 23 8.00 -10.68 -1.99
CA SER A 23 8.45 -11.58 -0.95
C SER A 23 7.55 -11.38 0.27
N LEU A 24 7.08 -12.48 0.84
CA LEU A 24 6.27 -12.41 2.06
C LEU A 24 7.07 -11.81 3.20
N GLU A 25 8.34 -12.14 3.27
CA GLU A 25 9.21 -11.61 4.30
C GLU A 25 9.35 -10.09 4.20
N LEU A 26 9.53 -9.58 2.99
CA LEU A 26 9.64 -8.14 2.77
C LEU A 26 8.34 -7.42 3.17
N VAL A 27 7.20 -7.99 2.78
CA VAL A 27 5.89 -7.43 3.11
C VAL A 27 5.70 -7.40 4.63
N ARG A 28 5.99 -8.52 5.29
CA ARG A 28 5.89 -8.59 6.74
C ARG A 28 6.75 -7.54 7.42
N ASP A 29 8.00 -7.44 7.01
CA ASP A 29 8.93 -6.51 7.64
C ASP A 29 8.50 -5.06 7.44
N ALA A 30 8.01 -4.72 6.25
CA ALA A 30 7.54 -3.38 5.96
C ALA A 30 6.33 -3.02 6.82
N LEU A 31 5.37 -3.93 6.93
CA LEU A 31 4.17 -3.69 7.73
C LEU A 31 4.48 -3.61 9.22
N LEU A 32 5.35 -4.50 9.72
CA LEU A 32 5.75 -4.49 11.12
C LEU A 32 6.47 -3.21 11.49
N ARG A 33 7.36 -2.72 10.63
CA ARG A 33 8.07 -1.47 10.87
C ARG A 33 7.10 -0.33 11.07
N GLU A 34 6.08 -0.23 10.19
CA GLU A 34 5.11 0.84 10.30
C GLU A 34 4.24 0.67 11.54
N LEU A 35 3.83 -0.56 11.84
CA LEU A 35 3.04 -0.84 13.02
C LEU A 35 3.79 -0.47 14.30
N GLU A 36 5.07 -0.82 14.38
CA GLU A 36 5.90 -0.54 15.55
C GLU A 36 6.07 0.93 15.81
N ARG A 37 6.09 1.76 14.77
CA ARG A 37 6.20 3.20 14.97
C ARG A 37 4.84 3.89 15.08
N GLY A 38 3.76 3.11 15.17
CA GLY A 38 2.43 3.64 15.40
C GLY A 38 1.74 4.18 14.14
N GLY A 39 2.26 3.87 12.96
CA GLY A 39 1.69 4.35 11.71
C GLY A 39 0.78 3.34 11.06
N GLN A 40 0.24 3.74 9.92
CA GLN A 40 -0.69 2.94 9.13
C GLN A 40 -0.11 2.68 7.75
N SER A 41 -0.59 1.61 7.11
CA SER A 41 -0.08 1.19 5.81
C SER A 41 -1.21 0.95 4.82
N TYR A 42 -0.94 1.27 3.56
CA TYR A 42 -1.76 0.81 2.44
C TYR A 42 -1.12 -0.43 1.84
N TYR A 43 -1.93 -1.43 1.55
CA TYR A 43 -1.49 -2.57 0.75
C TYR A 43 -2.38 -2.63 -0.49
N VAL A 44 -1.81 -2.27 -1.62
CA VAL A 44 -2.57 -2.17 -2.87
C VAL A 44 -2.51 -3.49 -3.61
N HIS A 45 -3.67 -4.11 -3.76
CA HIS A 45 -3.85 -5.35 -4.50
C HIS A 45 -4.96 -5.12 -5.53
N ASN A 46 -4.57 -4.89 -6.77
CA ASN A 46 -5.48 -4.36 -7.78
C ASN A 46 -6.34 -5.44 -8.45
N ARG A 47 -6.88 -6.37 -7.66
CA ARG A 47 -7.78 -7.41 -8.17
C ARG A 47 -8.84 -7.72 -7.13
N VAL A 48 -10.08 -7.34 -7.43
CA VAL A 48 -11.19 -7.54 -6.49
C VAL A 48 -11.42 -9.02 -6.20
N GLU A 49 -11.28 -9.89 -7.22
CA GLU A 49 -11.57 -11.30 -7.04
C GLU A 49 -10.62 -12.01 -6.07
N SER A 50 -9.43 -11.48 -5.82
CA SER A 50 -8.47 -12.11 -4.91
C SER A 50 -8.11 -11.23 -3.71
N ILE A 51 -8.77 -10.09 -3.54
CA ILE A 51 -8.39 -9.15 -2.49
C ILE A 51 -8.62 -9.71 -1.09
N GLU A 52 -9.67 -10.50 -0.89
CA GLU A 52 -9.91 -11.10 0.41
C GLU A 52 -8.83 -12.13 0.76
N ALA A 53 -8.36 -12.88 -0.23
CA ALA A 53 -7.26 -13.81 -0.01
C ALA A 53 -5.96 -13.06 0.33
N ALA A 54 -5.72 -11.93 -0.32
CA ALA A 54 -4.57 -11.09 -0.01
C ALA A 54 -4.66 -10.57 1.42
N ALA A 55 -5.83 -10.11 1.84
CA ALA A 55 -6.03 -9.63 3.20
C ALA A 55 -5.83 -10.75 4.23
N ALA A 56 -6.32 -11.95 3.94
CA ALA A 56 -6.12 -13.10 4.82
C ALA A 56 -4.63 -13.42 4.99
N GLN A 57 -3.87 -13.31 3.91
CA GLN A 57 -2.42 -13.53 3.97
C GLN A 57 -1.75 -12.46 4.84
N ILE A 58 -2.15 -11.20 4.69
CA ILE A 58 -1.61 -10.12 5.52
C ILE A 58 -1.92 -10.38 7.00
N ARG A 59 -3.14 -10.81 7.31
CA ARG A 59 -3.52 -11.13 8.70
C ARG A 59 -2.66 -12.24 9.29
N THR A 60 -2.29 -13.20 8.46
CA THR A 60 -1.39 -14.29 8.89
C THR A 60 0.03 -13.77 9.13
N LEU A 61 0.52 -12.89 8.27
CA LEU A 61 1.87 -12.33 8.37
C LEU A 61 2.03 -11.41 9.58
N VAL A 62 1.02 -10.61 9.88
CA VAL A 62 1.05 -9.63 10.98
C VAL A 62 -0.20 -9.77 11.83
N PRO A 63 -0.24 -10.81 12.69
CA PRO A 63 -1.46 -11.10 13.47
C PRO A 63 -1.91 -9.97 14.40
N ASP A 64 -0.99 -9.13 14.82
CA ASP A 64 -1.31 -8.03 15.73
C ASP A 64 -1.87 -6.81 15.02
N ALA A 65 -1.83 -6.78 13.70
CA ALA A 65 -2.34 -5.65 12.94
C ALA A 65 -3.85 -5.81 12.71
N ARG A 66 -4.55 -4.67 12.75
CA ARG A 66 -5.96 -4.61 12.42
C ARG A 66 -6.07 -4.33 10.92
N VAL A 67 -6.49 -5.34 10.16
CA VAL A 67 -6.50 -5.31 8.70
C VAL A 67 -7.92 -5.17 8.19
N VAL A 68 -8.16 -4.19 7.33
CA VAL A 68 -9.45 -3.96 6.70
C VAL A 68 -9.30 -3.95 5.18
N VAL A 69 -10.40 -4.22 4.48
CA VAL A 69 -10.41 -4.29 3.02
C VAL A 69 -11.36 -3.22 2.48
N GLY A 70 -10.90 -2.48 1.46
CA GLY A 70 -11.72 -1.49 0.77
C GLY A 70 -11.51 -1.56 -0.73
N HIS A 71 -12.61 -1.70 -1.49
CA HIS A 71 -12.55 -1.69 -2.96
C HIS A 71 -13.85 -1.18 -3.55
N GLY A 72 -13.82 -0.86 -4.85
CA GLY A 72 -14.92 -0.15 -5.49
C GLY A 72 -16.17 -0.97 -5.77
N GLN A 73 -16.10 -2.29 -5.62
CA GLN A 73 -17.29 -3.13 -5.80
C GLN A 73 -18.03 -3.39 -4.49
N MET A 74 -17.53 -2.84 -3.39
CA MET A 74 -18.22 -2.94 -2.10
C MET A 74 -19.44 -2.03 -2.10
N GLU A 75 -20.42 -2.39 -1.27
CA GLU A 75 -21.53 -1.49 -0.99
C GLU A 75 -20.99 -0.18 -0.42
N GLU A 76 -21.57 0.93 -0.86
CA GLU A 76 -21.07 2.26 -0.50
C GLU A 76 -20.95 2.46 1.00
N ARG A 77 -21.96 2.03 1.77
CA ARG A 77 -21.92 2.18 3.23
C ARG A 77 -20.82 1.36 3.87
N ALA A 78 -20.58 0.16 3.35
CA ALA A 78 -19.51 -0.69 3.85
C ALA A 78 -18.15 -0.06 3.57
N LEU A 79 -17.96 0.50 2.39
CA LEU A 79 -16.73 1.17 2.03
C LEU A 79 -16.51 2.41 2.91
N GLU A 80 -17.56 3.22 3.11
CA GLU A 80 -17.48 4.40 3.96
C GLU A 80 -17.07 4.03 5.38
N ARG A 81 -17.62 2.94 5.90
CA ARG A 81 -17.29 2.48 7.26
C ARG A 81 -15.82 2.09 7.35
N VAL A 82 -15.34 1.31 6.40
CA VAL A 82 -13.94 0.87 6.36
C VAL A 82 -13.01 2.08 6.27
N MET A 83 -13.31 3.01 5.37
CA MET A 83 -12.49 4.20 5.19
C MET A 83 -12.50 5.08 6.43
N GLY A 84 -13.67 5.22 7.07
CA GLY A 84 -13.78 5.98 8.31
C GLY A 84 -12.96 5.37 9.43
N GLU A 85 -13.00 4.06 9.58
CA GLU A 85 -12.17 3.37 10.57
C GLU A 85 -10.70 3.63 10.34
N PHE A 86 -10.27 3.56 9.10
CA PHE A 86 -8.87 3.80 8.76
C PHE A 86 -8.46 5.25 9.03
N VAL A 87 -9.29 6.20 8.63
CA VAL A 87 -9.03 7.63 8.88
C VAL A 87 -8.90 7.91 10.38
N ARG A 88 -9.73 7.26 11.20
CA ARG A 88 -9.69 7.46 12.65
C ARG A 88 -8.60 6.66 13.36
N GLY A 89 -7.79 5.92 12.62
CA GLY A 89 -6.73 5.12 13.22
C GLY A 89 -7.22 3.85 13.91
N GLU A 90 -8.43 3.41 13.58
CA GLU A 90 -9.02 2.20 14.19
C GLU A 90 -8.59 0.93 13.46
N SER A 91 -7.88 1.07 12.35
CA SER A 91 -7.26 -0.05 11.65
C SER A 91 -5.84 0.34 11.26
N ASP A 92 -5.01 -0.65 11.04
CA ASP A 92 -3.58 -0.46 10.82
C ASP A 92 -3.16 -0.66 9.37
N VAL A 93 -3.84 -1.54 8.66
CA VAL A 93 -3.54 -1.83 7.26
C VAL A 93 -4.84 -1.80 6.47
N LEU A 94 -4.84 -1.00 5.42
CA LEU A 94 -5.94 -0.98 4.47
C LEU A 94 -5.49 -1.72 3.22
N VAL A 95 -6.09 -2.89 2.99
CA VAL A 95 -5.89 -3.65 1.77
C VAL A 95 -6.92 -3.16 0.76
N CYS A 96 -6.46 -2.64 -0.37
CA CYS A 96 -7.33 -1.92 -1.28
C CYS A 96 -6.92 -2.10 -2.73
N THR A 97 -7.83 -1.77 -3.63
CA THR A 97 -7.51 -1.66 -5.04
C THR A 97 -6.96 -0.27 -5.34
N THR A 98 -6.73 0.05 -6.63
CA THR A 98 -6.15 1.34 -7.01
C THR A 98 -7.11 2.51 -6.87
N ILE A 99 -8.33 2.27 -6.46
CA ILE A 99 -9.35 3.31 -6.36
C ILE A 99 -9.38 4.02 -5.02
N ILE A 100 -8.26 4.10 -4.33
CA ILE A 100 -8.15 4.98 -3.18
C ILE A 100 -8.33 6.39 -3.71
N GLU A 101 -9.51 6.94 -3.50
CA GLU A 101 -9.86 8.20 -4.11
C GLU A 101 -9.04 9.35 -3.58
N SER A 102 -8.90 10.33 -4.44
CA SER A 102 -8.34 11.60 -4.06
C SER A 102 -9.20 12.23 -2.96
N GLY A 103 -8.60 13.02 -2.12
CA GLY A 103 -9.30 13.73 -1.07
C GLY A 103 -9.13 13.12 0.30
N LEU A 104 -8.69 11.89 0.40
CA LEU A 104 -8.35 11.33 1.70
C LEU A 104 -6.88 11.63 1.98
N ASP A 105 -6.70 12.46 2.97
CA ASP A 105 -5.37 12.82 3.43
C ASP A 105 -5.18 12.20 4.81
N ILE A 106 -4.43 11.13 4.87
CA ILE A 106 -4.22 10.38 6.10
C ILE A 106 -2.75 10.53 6.51
N PRO A 107 -2.45 11.53 7.32
CA PRO A 107 -1.05 11.82 7.67
C PRO A 107 -0.34 10.66 8.36
N ASN A 108 -1.09 9.79 9.01
CA ASN A 108 -0.51 8.65 9.71
C ASN A 108 -0.23 7.45 8.80
N ALA A 109 -0.67 7.50 7.54
CA ALA A 109 -0.41 6.44 6.58
C ALA A 109 0.88 6.76 5.84
N ASN A 110 1.97 6.14 6.28
CA ASN A 110 3.31 6.46 5.79
C ASN A 110 4.03 5.30 5.12
N THR A 111 3.34 4.19 4.91
CA THR A 111 3.86 3.09 4.12
C THR A 111 2.82 2.67 3.09
N ILE A 112 3.25 2.47 1.86
CA ILE A 112 2.41 1.89 0.82
C ILE A 112 3.17 0.76 0.15
N ILE A 113 2.50 -0.38 0.04
CA ILE A 113 3.04 -1.55 -0.65
C ILE A 113 2.14 -1.80 -1.86
N ILE A 114 2.72 -1.85 -3.04
CA ILE A 114 1.97 -2.09 -4.26
C ILE A 114 2.32 -3.47 -4.78
N ASP A 115 1.38 -4.39 -4.60
CA ASP A 115 1.49 -5.76 -5.06
C ASP A 115 1.33 -5.76 -6.58
N ARG A 116 2.25 -6.37 -7.30
CA ARG A 116 2.21 -6.41 -8.75
C ARG A 116 2.27 -5.02 -9.38
N ALA A 117 3.23 -4.21 -8.95
CA ALA A 117 3.45 -2.89 -9.52
C ALA A 117 3.75 -2.96 -11.02
N ASP A 118 4.29 -4.09 -11.48
CA ASP A 118 4.58 -4.34 -12.89
C ASP A 118 3.33 -4.35 -13.77
N THR A 119 2.13 -4.48 -13.18
CA THR A 119 0.87 -4.46 -13.93
C THR A 119 0.24 -3.08 -14.03
N LEU A 120 0.85 -2.07 -13.40
CA LEU A 120 0.29 -0.71 -13.35
C LEU A 120 1.10 0.24 -14.22
N GLY A 121 0.43 1.25 -14.74
CA GLY A 121 1.08 2.30 -15.50
C GLY A 121 1.86 3.24 -14.59
N LEU A 122 2.84 3.92 -15.16
CA LEU A 122 3.72 4.81 -14.41
C LEU A 122 2.94 5.93 -13.71
N ALA A 123 1.95 6.50 -14.38
CA ALA A 123 1.13 7.56 -13.79
C ALA A 123 0.37 7.07 -12.56
N GLN A 124 -0.17 5.84 -12.62
CA GLN A 124 -0.85 5.24 -11.48
C GLN A 124 0.11 5.02 -10.32
N LEU A 125 1.32 4.55 -10.61
CA LEU A 125 2.32 4.32 -9.57
C LEU A 125 2.68 5.62 -8.87
N TYR A 126 2.86 6.70 -9.62
CA TYR A 126 3.14 8.01 -9.03
C TYR A 126 1.99 8.51 -8.16
N GLN A 127 0.75 8.32 -8.61
CA GLN A 127 -0.42 8.73 -7.85
C GLN A 127 -0.53 7.95 -6.55
N LEU A 128 -0.31 6.63 -6.61
CA LEU A 128 -0.37 5.79 -5.41
C LEU A 128 0.75 6.15 -4.44
N ARG A 129 1.97 6.30 -4.94
CA ARG A 129 3.10 6.69 -4.10
C ARG A 129 2.83 8.02 -3.40
N GLY A 130 2.13 8.93 -4.07
CA GLY A 130 1.79 10.23 -3.52
C GLY A 130 0.78 10.20 -2.37
N ARG A 131 0.22 9.04 -2.05
CA ARG A 131 -0.70 8.90 -0.93
C ARG A 131 0.00 8.85 0.42
N VAL A 132 1.32 8.66 0.42
CA VAL A 132 2.10 8.68 1.65
C VAL A 132 3.02 9.88 1.65
N GLY A 133 3.68 10.15 2.77
CA GLY A 133 4.60 11.28 2.87
C GLY A 133 3.89 12.61 3.12
N ARG A 134 2.69 12.56 3.70
CA ARG A 134 1.88 13.75 3.98
C ARG A 134 2.18 14.35 5.35
N SER A 135 3.11 13.77 6.08
CA SER A 135 3.49 14.27 7.39
C SER A 135 5.01 14.45 7.43
N SER A 136 5.53 14.88 8.57
CA SER A 136 6.97 15.00 8.77
C SER A 136 7.65 13.64 8.97
N ARG A 137 6.86 12.57 9.12
CA ARG A 137 7.40 11.21 9.29
C ARG A 137 7.91 10.68 7.97
N ARG A 138 8.96 9.88 8.04
CA ARG A 138 9.51 9.26 6.84
C ARG A 138 8.49 8.29 6.23
N ALA A 139 8.30 8.40 4.92
CA ALA A 139 7.38 7.55 4.19
C ALA A 139 8.13 6.55 3.33
N TYR A 140 7.49 5.40 3.12
CA TYR A 140 8.07 4.29 2.36
C TYR A 140 7.08 3.80 1.30
N ALA A 141 7.60 3.56 0.12
CA ALA A 141 6.82 2.96 -0.97
C ALA A 141 7.57 1.75 -1.48
N TYR A 142 6.89 0.61 -1.48
CA TYR A 142 7.45 -0.65 -1.96
C TYR A 142 6.69 -1.05 -3.22
N LEU A 143 7.40 -1.07 -4.35
CA LEU A 143 6.84 -1.46 -5.64
C LEU A 143 7.31 -2.87 -5.95
N LEU A 144 6.39 -3.82 -5.83
CA LEU A 144 6.75 -5.23 -5.93
C LEU A 144 6.43 -5.79 -7.30
N TYR A 145 7.29 -6.66 -7.78
CA TYR A 145 7.10 -7.36 -9.03
C TYR A 145 7.37 -8.85 -8.85
N ARG A 146 6.90 -9.67 -9.78
CA ARG A 146 7.15 -11.10 -9.76
C ARG A 146 8.13 -11.45 -10.87
N ARG A 147 9.09 -12.29 -10.55
CA ARG A 147 10.08 -12.70 -11.53
C ARG A 147 9.52 -13.76 -12.48
N ARG A 148 10.01 -13.71 -13.72
CA ARG A 148 9.66 -14.70 -14.73
C ARG A 148 10.13 -16.10 -14.34
N GLU A 149 11.24 -16.19 -13.64
CA GLU A 149 11.79 -17.46 -13.19
C GLU A 149 10.88 -18.21 -12.26
N ARG A 150 9.86 -17.55 -11.72
CA ARG A 150 8.88 -18.19 -10.84
C ARG A 150 7.68 -18.74 -11.61
N MET A 151 7.66 -18.58 -12.91
CA MET A 151 6.64 -19.20 -13.74
C MET A 151 6.83 -20.70 -13.77
N SER A 152 5.73 -21.45 -13.95
CA SER A 152 5.81 -22.90 -14.16
C SER A 152 6.64 -23.21 -15.40
N GLU A 153 7.23 -24.40 -15.45
CA GLU A 153 8.00 -24.82 -16.62
C GLU A 153 7.12 -24.83 -17.88
N ASP A 154 5.86 -25.24 -17.75
CA ASP A 154 4.93 -25.24 -18.88
C ASP A 154 4.69 -23.82 -19.39
N ALA A 155 4.51 -22.87 -18.49
CA ALA A 155 4.31 -21.47 -18.86
C ALA A 155 5.55 -20.91 -19.53
N LYS A 156 6.73 -21.22 -19.01
CA LYS A 156 7.98 -20.77 -19.60
C LYS A 156 8.14 -21.31 -21.01
N PHE A 157 7.85 -22.59 -21.19
CA PHE A 157 7.95 -23.21 -22.50
C PHE A 157 6.98 -22.56 -23.50
N ALA A 158 5.75 -22.35 -23.09
CA ALA A 158 4.73 -21.74 -23.95
C ALA A 158 5.12 -20.31 -24.34
N LEU A 159 5.85 -19.60 -23.52
CA LEU A 159 6.29 -18.23 -23.78
C LEU A 159 7.66 -18.14 -24.45
N GLY A 160 8.30 -19.28 -24.73
CA GLY A 160 9.57 -19.30 -25.43
C GLY A 160 10.80 -19.03 -24.56
N TYR A 161 10.72 -19.29 -23.30
CA TYR A 161 11.88 -19.15 -22.40
C TYR A 161 12.79 -20.35 -22.42
#